data_9df2c0c56e5e9b3c69b75b063f0de63e
#
_entry.id   9df2c0c56e5e9b3c69b75b063f0de63e
#
_cell.length_a   1.000
_cell.length_b   1.000
_cell.length_c   1.000
_cell.angle_alpha   90.00
_cell.angle_beta   90.00
_cell.angle_gamma   90.00
#
_symmetry.space_group_name_H-M   'P 1'
#
loop_
_entity.id
_entity.type
_entity.pdbx_description
1 polymer ?
#
loop_
_entity_poly.entity_id
_entity_poly.type
_entity_poly.pdbx_seq_one_letter_code
_entity_poly.pdbx_strand_id
1 'polypeptide(L)'
;ADMVGHTGDYKAVVKAVETVDACTKRIVEAGIENGYSFIIIADHGNSDYMINPDGSPNTAHTTNPVPCILIDKDYKIVKEGKLADLAPTILKIMGVGIPKEMDGNVLI
;
A
#
# COMPACT_ATOMS: atom_id res chain seq x y z
N ALA A 1 1.32 1.51 11.57
CA ALA A 1 0.88 0.11 11.86
C ALA A 1 2.07 -0.83 12.05
N ASP A 2 3.11 -0.71 11.25
CA ASP A 2 4.32 -1.56 11.31
C ASP A 2 4.97 -1.57 12.71
N MET A 3 5.32 -0.41 13.26
CA MET A 3 5.90 -0.29 14.60
C MET A 3 5.05 -0.97 15.69
N VAL A 4 3.73 -0.82 15.60
CA VAL A 4 2.82 -1.47 16.56
C VAL A 4 2.72 -2.97 16.28
N GLY A 5 2.80 -3.39 15.02
CA GLY A 5 2.82 -4.79 14.62
C GLY A 5 3.95 -5.58 15.28
N HIS A 6 5.14 -4.97 15.39
CA HIS A 6 6.29 -5.58 16.05
C HIS A 6 6.11 -5.82 17.56
N THR A 7 5.09 -5.25 18.18
CA THR A 7 4.79 -5.51 19.62
C THR A 7 4.11 -6.84 19.86
N GLY A 8 3.47 -7.42 18.85
CA GLY A 8 2.64 -8.62 18.98
C GLY A 8 1.32 -8.39 19.72
N ASP A 9 0.98 -7.15 20.06
CA ASP A 9 -0.30 -6.81 20.68
C ASP A 9 -1.39 -6.65 19.62
N TYR A 10 -2.19 -7.68 19.43
CA TYR A 10 -3.25 -7.71 18.43
C TYR A 10 -4.24 -6.54 18.54
N LYS A 11 -4.66 -6.20 19.78
CA LYS A 11 -5.62 -5.11 19.98
C LYS A 11 -5.04 -3.75 19.64
N ALA A 12 -3.78 -3.54 19.99
CA ALA A 12 -3.05 -2.31 19.64
C ALA A 12 -2.86 -2.20 18.13
N VAL A 13 -2.59 -3.32 17.43
CA VAL A 13 -2.46 -3.35 15.97
C VAL A 13 -3.77 -3.01 15.28
N VAL A 14 -4.90 -3.60 15.72
CA VAL A 14 -6.23 -3.24 15.18
C VAL A 14 -6.45 -1.73 15.30
N LYS A 15 -6.19 -1.15 16.47
CA LYS A 15 -6.34 0.30 16.69
C LYS A 15 -5.42 1.13 15.80
N ALA A 16 -4.19 0.67 15.59
CA ALA A 16 -3.23 1.35 14.71
C ALA A 16 -3.71 1.32 13.25
N VAL A 17 -4.20 0.19 12.76
CA VAL A 17 -4.73 0.04 11.39
C VAL A 17 -5.97 0.93 11.19
N GLU A 18 -6.93 0.91 12.12
CA GLU A 18 -8.10 1.81 12.09
C GLU A 18 -7.69 3.28 12.04
N THR A 19 -6.64 3.65 12.78
CA THR A 19 -6.14 5.04 12.79
C THR A 19 -5.50 5.41 11.46
N VAL A 20 -4.70 4.51 10.88
CA VAL A 20 -4.09 4.70 9.55
C VAL A 20 -5.18 4.83 8.48
N ASP A 21 -6.20 3.97 8.50
CA ASP A 21 -7.34 4.03 7.57
C ASP A 21 -8.05 5.39 7.64
N ALA A 22 -8.40 5.82 8.85
CA ALA A 22 -9.05 7.13 9.05
C ALA A 22 -8.20 8.32 8.57
N CYS A 23 -6.88 8.27 8.79
CA CYS A 23 -5.96 9.32 8.32
C CYS A 23 -5.82 9.27 6.79
N THR A 24 -5.69 8.09 6.21
CA THR A 24 -5.61 7.89 4.76
C THR A 24 -6.87 8.41 4.07
N LYS A 25 -8.06 8.10 4.61
CA LYS A 25 -9.32 8.65 4.10
C LYS A 25 -9.29 10.17 3.99
N ARG A 26 -8.89 10.86 5.06
CA ARG A 26 -8.83 12.34 5.07
C ARG A 26 -7.88 12.89 4.02
N ILE A 27 -6.72 12.26 3.83
CA ILE A 27 -5.73 12.67 2.83
C ILE A 27 -6.29 12.46 1.42
N VAL A 28 -6.89 11.31 1.17
CA VAL A 28 -7.48 10.96 -0.14
C VAL A 28 -8.63 11.90 -0.50
N GLU A 29 -9.57 12.12 0.44
CA GLU A 29 -10.70 13.03 0.21
C GLU A 29 -10.21 14.45 -0.15
N ALA A 30 -9.31 15.02 0.65
CA ALA A 30 -8.74 16.33 0.38
C ALA A 30 -7.95 16.38 -0.95
N GLY A 31 -7.24 15.31 -1.30
CA GLY A 31 -6.50 15.25 -2.55
C GLY A 31 -7.38 15.12 -3.78
N ILE A 32 -8.45 14.34 -3.71
CA ILE A 32 -9.44 14.22 -4.82
C ILE A 32 -10.05 15.60 -5.13
N GLU A 33 -10.45 16.36 -4.10
CA GLU A 33 -10.98 17.71 -4.25
C GLU A 33 -9.98 18.66 -4.94
N ASN A 34 -8.68 18.38 -4.83
CA ASN A 34 -7.60 19.15 -5.44
C ASN A 34 -7.00 18.51 -6.70
N GLY A 35 -7.65 17.50 -7.27
CA GLY A 35 -7.27 16.89 -8.53
C GLY A 35 -6.08 15.94 -8.46
N TYR A 36 -5.73 15.42 -7.29
CA TYR A 36 -4.68 14.41 -7.13
C TYR A 36 -5.17 13.00 -7.44
N SER A 37 -4.27 12.19 -7.96
CA SER A 37 -4.42 10.74 -8.04
C SER A 37 -3.62 10.08 -6.91
N PHE A 38 -4.03 8.88 -6.50
CA PHE A 38 -3.37 8.14 -5.41
C PHE A 38 -3.07 6.71 -5.81
N ILE A 39 -1.92 6.23 -5.36
CA ILE A 39 -1.62 4.80 -5.25
C ILE A 39 -1.34 4.54 -3.77
N ILE A 40 -2.16 3.69 -3.15
CA ILE A 40 -2.03 3.29 -1.74
C ILE A 40 -1.50 1.87 -1.72
N ILE A 41 -0.38 1.67 -1.08
CA ILE A 41 0.29 0.37 -0.98
C ILE A 41 0.93 0.18 0.40
N ALA A 42 1.49 -1.02 0.63
CA ALA A 42 2.52 -1.26 1.63
C ALA A 42 3.80 -1.78 0.95
N ASP A 43 4.94 -1.63 1.59
CA ASP A 43 6.24 -2.14 1.12
C ASP A 43 6.45 -3.61 1.50
N HIS A 44 5.80 -4.08 2.55
CA HIS A 44 5.75 -5.47 3.01
C HIS A 44 4.54 -5.72 3.91
N GLY A 45 4.25 -6.98 4.20
CA GLY A 45 3.27 -7.39 5.19
C GLY A 45 3.86 -7.39 6.61
N ASN A 46 3.00 -7.18 7.60
CA ASN A 46 3.28 -7.28 9.03
C ASN A 46 1.99 -7.54 9.80
N SER A 47 1.09 -6.57 9.84
CA SER A 47 -0.19 -6.64 10.58
C SER A 47 -1.22 -7.63 9.97
N ASP A 48 -0.94 -8.15 8.80
CA ASP A 48 -1.74 -9.17 8.10
C ASP A 48 -1.60 -10.57 8.73
N TYR A 49 -0.54 -10.80 9.52
CA TYR A 49 -0.28 -12.07 10.18
C TYR A 49 0.26 -11.86 11.59
N MET A 50 -0.63 -11.82 12.56
CA MET A 50 -0.32 -11.43 13.94
C MET A 50 -0.19 -12.60 14.91
N ILE A 51 -0.70 -13.78 14.56
CA ILE A 51 -0.78 -14.94 15.47
C ILE A 51 -0.26 -16.18 14.73
N ASN A 52 0.74 -16.82 15.30
CA ASN A 52 1.28 -18.09 14.82
C ASN A 52 0.32 -19.26 15.05
N PRO A 53 0.48 -20.41 14.37
CA PRO A 53 -0.38 -21.59 14.54
C PRO A 53 -0.40 -22.16 15.97
N ASP A 54 0.65 -21.90 16.74
CA ASP A 54 0.76 -22.30 18.16
C ASP A 54 0.11 -21.31 19.12
N GLY A 55 -0.51 -20.22 18.61
CA GLY A 55 -1.14 -19.16 19.38
C GLY A 55 -0.19 -18.09 19.90
N SER A 56 1.10 -18.18 19.61
CA SER A 56 2.07 -17.15 19.99
C SER A 56 1.96 -15.91 19.08
N PRO A 57 2.33 -14.71 19.56
CA PRO A 57 2.37 -13.52 18.71
C PRO A 57 3.40 -13.67 17.58
N ASN A 58 3.03 -13.29 16.35
CA ASN A 58 3.98 -13.03 15.30
C ASN A 58 4.36 -11.55 15.30
N THR A 59 5.64 -11.26 15.33
CA THR A 59 6.18 -9.88 15.37
C THR A 59 7.07 -9.58 14.16
N ALA A 60 7.15 -10.50 13.21
CA ALA A 60 8.00 -10.40 12.03
C ALA A 60 7.23 -9.81 10.83
N HIS A 61 7.97 -9.32 9.85
CA HIS A 61 7.42 -9.02 8.53
C HIS A 61 6.98 -10.31 7.83
N THR A 62 6.02 -10.18 6.90
CA THR A 62 5.58 -11.28 6.05
C THR A 62 5.94 -11.02 4.59
N THR A 63 5.98 -12.08 3.81
CA THR A 63 6.12 -12.03 2.35
C THR A 63 4.77 -12.15 1.64
N ASN A 64 3.68 -12.00 2.37
CA ASN A 64 2.34 -12.00 1.81
C ASN A 64 2.16 -10.83 0.83
N PRO A 65 1.36 -11.00 -0.22
CA PRO A 65 1.00 -9.90 -1.09
C PRO A 65 0.36 -8.75 -0.29
N VAL A 66 0.74 -7.53 -0.63
CA VAL A 66 0.19 -6.31 -0.04
C VAL A 66 -0.86 -5.69 -0.96
N PRO A 67 -1.83 -4.93 -0.42
CA PRO A 67 -2.81 -4.24 -1.26
C PRO A 67 -2.13 -3.19 -2.15
N CYS A 68 -2.64 -3.04 -3.37
CA CYS A 68 -2.30 -1.93 -4.26
C CYS A 68 -3.61 -1.31 -4.76
N ILE A 69 -3.93 -0.11 -4.30
CA ILE A 69 -5.20 0.57 -4.56
C ILE A 69 -4.92 1.81 -5.39
N LEU A 70 -5.48 1.87 -6.60
CA LEU A 70 -5.39 3.04 -7.47
C LEU A 70 -6.68 3.86 -7.36
N ILE A 71 -6.53 5.15 -7.10
CA ILE A 71 -7.61 6.14 -7.12
C ILE A 71 -7.22 7.21 -8.14
N ASP A 72 -7.88 7.18 -9.30
CA ASP A 72 -7.62 8.07 -10.42
C ASP A 72 -8.89 8.34 -11.21
N LYS A 73 -8.96 9.47 -11.91
CA LYS A 73 -10.13 9.84 -12.72
C LYS A 73 -10.24 9.02 -14.00
N ASP A 74 -9.13 8.67 -14.62
CA ASP A 74 -9.04 8.05 -15.93
C ASP A 74 -8.78 6.54 -15.85
N TYR A 75 -7.99 6.10 -14.89
CA TYR A 75 -7.61 4.71 -14.69
C TYR A 75 -8.39 4.08 -13.52
N LYS A 76 -9.06 2.96 -13.75
CA LYS A 76 -9.95 2.29 -12.79
C LYS A 76 -9.46 0.91 -12.35
N ILE A 77 -8.44 0.39 -12.99
CA ILE A 77 -7.92 -0.96 -12.77
C ILE A 77 -6.40 -0.87 -12.64
N VAL A 78 -5.87 -1.56 -11.65
CA VAL A 78 -4.45 -1.81 -11.49
C VAL A 78 -4.22 -3.33 -11.50
N LYS A 79 -3.22 -3.77 -12.25
CA LYS A 79 -2.82 -5.19 -12.34
C LYS A 79 -1.93 -5.56 -11.15
N GLU A 80 -1.81 -6.85 -10.89
CA GLU A 80 -0.81 -7.37 -9.98
C GLU A 80 0.61 -7.08 -10.49
N GLY A 81 1.53 -6.88 -9.55
CA GLY A 81 2.92 -6.55 -9.86
C GLY A 81 3.82 -6.57 -8.64
N LYS A 82 4.94 -5.91 -8.75
CA LYS A 82 5.97 -5.77 -7.70
C LYS A 82 6.28 -4.28 -7.46
N LEU A 83 6.97 -3.99 -6.37
CA LEU A 83 7.29 -2.59 -5.99
C LEU A 83 8.03 -1.81 -7.10
N ALA A 84 8.88 -2.48 -7.89
CA ALA A 84 9.58 -1.86 -9.02
C ALA A 84 8.64 -1.36 -10.14
N ASP A 85 7.41 -1.85 -10.20
CA ASP A 85 6.42 -1.49 -11.20
C ASP A 85 5.67 -0.19 -10.88
N LEU A 86 5.82 0.32 -9.66
CA LEU A 86 5.11 1.53 -9.21
C LEU A 86 5.62 2.80 -9.89
N ALA A 87 6.94 2.99 -9.95
CA ALA A 87 7.52 4.19 -10.52
C ALA A 87 7.16 4.36 -12.02
N PRO A 88 7.30 3.35 -12.90
CA PRO A 88 6.86 3.47 -14.28
C PRO A 88 5.34 3.64 -14.41
N THR A 89 4.55 3.05 -13.51
CA THR A 89 3.10 3.24 -13.47
C THR A 89 2.74 4.69 -13.12
N ILE A 90 3.38 5.27 -12.12
CA ILE A 90 3.20 6.67 -11.73
C ILE A 90 3.55 7.61 -12.89
N LEU A 91 4.71 7.42 -13.52
CA LEU A 91 5.12 8.21 -14.68
C LEU A 91 4.11 8.11 -15.84
N LYS A 92 3.56 6.93 -16.07
CA LYS A 92 2.51 6.73 -17.08
C LYS A 92 1.24 7.52 -16.75
N ILE A 93 0.77 7.49 -15.49
CA ILE A 93 -0.39 8.27 -15.04
C ILE A 93 -0.15 9.76 -15.21
N MET A 94 1.06 10.23 -14.93
CA MET A 94 1.47 11.63 -15.07
C MET A 94 1.66 12.06 -16.53
N GLY A 95 1.63 11.14 -17.49
CA GLY A 95 1.95 11.43 -18.90
C GLY A 95 3.41 11.77 -19.15
N VAL A 96 4.31 11.35 -18.25
CA VAL A 96 5.76 11.56 -18.34
C VAL A 96 6.43 10.35 -18.99
N GLY A 97 7.47 10.59 -19.79
CA GLY A 97 8.23 9.50 -20.42
C GLY A 97 8.92 8.61 -19.39
N ILE A 98 8.85 7.30 -19.58
CA ILE A 98 9.50 6.33 -18.70
C ILE A 98 10.95 6.17 -19.17
N PRO A 99 11.96 6.41 -18.32
CA PRO A 99 13.36 6.16 -18.66
C PRO A 99 13.60 4.69 -19.00
N LYS A 100 14.46 4.43 -19.97
CA LYS A 100 14.79 3.06 -20.40
C LYS A 100 15.53 2.23 -19.35
N GLU A 101 16.10 2.89 -18.37
CA GLU A 101 16.75 2.28 -17.20
C GLU A 101 15.75 1.70 -16.19
N MET A 102 14.47 2.07 -16.28
CA MET A 102 13.40 1.46 -15.49
C MET A 102 12.94 0.16 -16.16
N ASP A 103 13.14 -0.95 -15.49
CA ASP A 103 12.79 -2.31 -15.95
C ASP A 103 11.44 -2.82 -15.43
N GLY A 104 10.75 -2.02 -14.61
CA GLY A 104 9.42 -2.31 -14.10
C GLY A 104 8.33 -2.18 -15.17
N ASN A 105 7.24 -2.92 -14.99
CA ASN A 105 6.09 -2.90 -15.88
C ASN A 105 5.08 -1.82 -15.49
N VAL A 106 4.35 -1.30 -16.47
CA VAL A 106 3.20 -0.42 -16.22
C VAL A 106 1.99 -1.30 -15.85
N LEU A 107 1.35 -1.00 -14.71
CA LEU A 107 0.27 -1.82 -14.13
C LEU A 107 -1.15 -1.38 -14.54
N ILE A 108 -1.29 -0.30 -15.30
CA ILE A 108 -2.56 0.23 -15.79
C ILE A 108 -2.78 0.00 -17.26
#